data_06c6a7291b9a6de723b93dc1d40710a8
#
_entry.id   06c6a7291b9a6de723b93dc1d40710a8
#
_cell.length_a   1.000
_cell.length_b   1.000
_cell.length_c   1.000
_cell.angle_alpha   90.00
_cell.angle_beta   90.00
_cell.angle_gamma   90.00
#
_symmetry.space_group_name_H-M   'P 1'
#
loop_
_entity.id
_entity.type
_entity.pdbx_description
1 polymer ?
#
loop_
_entity_poly.entity_id
_entity_poly.type
_entity_poly.pdbx_seq_one_letter_code
_entity_poly.pdbx_strand_id
1 'polypeptide(L)'
;MPMKTPKAKIVLLIIVGLLALSALGWAYLRGQNRVEYRTAKVERGDIEATISATGNPNAVVTVQVGSQVSGNIKELYADFNTKVKKGQLVARIDPEIFEAKVNQAKGNLENVRAAVLNARAMIQKAEADIANAKASMEAAKANAAKAKVAVLDAQIKLKSRINLFKEGGISAEDRDSAQATYDSNVAALEAAKAQEQAAQFSLRAAQAQHEVAIAQLASAEAQVKQSEAVLRQAQI
;
A
#
# COMPACT_ATOMS: atom_id res chain seq x y z
N MET A 1 27.96 -146.14 -36.35
CA MET A 1 28.22 -145.45 -35.06
C MET A 1 28.71 -143.97 -35.36
N PRO A 2 27.95 -142.98 -35.02
CA PRO A 2 28.41 -141.62 -35.23
C PRO A 2 29.08 -141.03 -33.99
N MET A 3 30.24 -140.59 -34.12
CA MET A 3 30.97 -139.82 -33.10
C MET A 3 30.35 -138.39 -32.99
N LYS A 4 29.73 -138.20 -31.88
CA LYS A 4 29.33 -136.78 -31.51
C LYS A 4 30.49 -135.95 -31.06
N THR A 5 30.93 -135.03 -31.86
CA THR A 5 31.98 -134.12 -31.53
C THR A 5 31.52 -132.98 -30.57
N PRO A 6 32.20 -132.75 -29.49
CA PRO A 6 31.78 -131.75 -28.44
C PRO A 6 31.78 -130.29 -28.98
N LYS A 7 32.34 -130.03 -30.14
CA LYS A 7 32.39 -128.69 -30.74
C LYS A 7 31.00 -128.16 -31.19
N ALA A 8 30.10 -129.10 -31.63
CA ALA A 8 28.74 -128.64 -32.05
C ALA A 8 27.86 -128.11 -30.89
N LYS A 9 28.03 -128.68 -29.69
CA LYS A 9 27.30 -128.21 -28.50
C LYS A 9 27.75 -126.84 -28.02
N ILE A 10 29.08 -126.54 -28.16
CA ILE A 10 29.60 -125.23 -27.77
C ILE A 10 29.19 -124.16 -28.76
N VAL A 11 29.14 -124.38 -30.05
CA VAL A 11 28.63 -123.48 -31.04
C VAL A 11 27.14 -123.14 -30.86
N LEU A 12 26.38 -124.18 -30.52
CA LEU A 12 24.96 -123.98 -30.24
C LEU A 12 24.71 -123.14 -28.99
N LEU A 13 25.54 -123.32 -27.93
CA LEU A 13 25.44 -122.48 -26.71
C LEU A 13 25.86 -120.98 -27.01
N ILE A 14 26.85 -120.83 -27.87
CA ILE A 14 27.24 -119.42 -28.24
C ILE A 14 26.15 -118.70 -29.05
N ILE A 15 25.51 -119.40 -29.97
CA ILE A 15 24.40 -118.88 -30.77
C ILE A 15 23.16 -118.57 -29.87
N VAL A 16 22.83 -119.43 -28.94
CA VAL A 16 21.75 -119.16 -28.01
C VAL A 16 22.09 -117.98 -27.09
N GLY A 17 23.32 -117.87 -26.63
CA GLY A 17 23.80 -116.77 -25.83
C GLY A 17 23.71 -115.40 -26.59
N LEU A 18 24.15 -115.43 -27.91
CA LEU A 18 24.01 -114.21 -28.71
C LEU A 18 22.55 -113.80 -29.00
N LEU A 19 21.72 -114.79 -29.27
CA LEU A 19 20.28 -114.58 -29.43
C LEU A 19 19.66 -114.00 -28.15
N ALA A 20 20.03 -114.50 -26.98
CA ALA A 20 19.52 -114.03 -25.68
C ALA A 20 19.98 -112.59 -25.40
N LEU A 21 21.27 -112.32 -25.71
CA LEU A 21 21.78 -110.95 -25.57
C LEU A 21 21.10 -109.95 -26.52
N SER A 22 20.86 -110.37 -27.78
CA SER A 22 20.17 -109.52 -28.75
C SER A 22 18.69 -109.25 -28.35
N ALA A 23 18.04 -110.29 -27.80
CA ALA A 23 16.68 -110.19 -27.31
C ALA A 23 16.56 -109.26 -26.06
N LEU A 24 17.55 -109.34 -25.12
CA LEU A 24 17.66 -108.48 -24.00
C LEU A 24 17.92 -107.01 -24.38
N GLY A 25 18.87 -106.80 -25.36
CA GLY A 25 19.16 -105.53 -25.91
C GLY A 25 17.95 -104.87 -26.58
N TRP A 26 17.18 -105.68 -27.36
CA TRP A 26 15.98 -105.15 -28.01
C TRP A 26 14.86 -104.86 -27.02
N ALA A 27 14.67 -105.65 -25.94
CA ALA A 27 13.72 -105.41 -24.87
C ALA A 27 14.07 -104.12 -24.06
N TYR A 28 15.45 -103.95 -23.84
CA TYR A 28 15.88 -102.71 -23.13
C TYR A 28 15.67 -101.45 -23.96
N LEU A 29 15.98 -101.48 -25.25
CA LEU A 29 15.74 -100.32 -26.16
C LEU A 29 14.22 -100.08 -26.37
N ARG A 30 13.40 -101.06 -26.34
CA ARG A 30 11.98 -100.93 -26.53
C ARG A 30 11.25 -100.38 -25.28
N GLY A 31 11.87 -100.49 -24.08
CA GLY A 31 11.33 -100.02 -22.81
C GLY A 31 11.52 -98.47 -22.57
N GLN A 32 12.44 -97.82 -23.34
CA GLN A 32 12.85 -96.45 -23.10
C GLN A 32 11.99 -95.37 -23.80
N ASN A 33 11.07 -95.73 -24.69
CA ASN A 33 10.25 -94.76 -25.43
C ASN A 33 8.78 -94.72 -25.04
N ARG A 34 8.48 -94.83 -23.76
CA ARG A 34 7.13 -94.54 -23.30
C ARG A 34 7.04 -93.01 -23.07
N VAL A 35 6.53 -92.25 -24.05
CA VAL A 35 6.12 -90.89 -23.88
C VAL A 35 4.89 -90.91 -22.96
N GLU A 36 5.07 -90.48 -21.73
CA GLU A 36 3.99 -90.36 -20.76
C GLU A 36 3.26 -89.07 -21.07
N TYR A 37 2.13 -89.15 -21.75
CA TYR A 37 1.26 -88.00 -21.99
C TYR A 37 0.48 -87.69 -20.69
N ARG A 38 0.76 -86.57 -20.12
CA ARG A 38 -0.12 -86.03 -19.10
C ARG A 38 -1.32 -85.37 -19.77
N THR A 39 -2.44 -85.99 -19.69
CA THR A 39 -3.70 -85.45 -20.19
C THR A 39 -4.43 -84.79 -19.06
N ALA A 40 -4.90 -83.61 -19.28
CA ALA A 40 -5.82 -82.86 -18.40
C ALA A 40 -7.18 -82.77 -19.10
N LYS A 41 -8.23 -82.93 -18.34
CA LYS A 41 -9.58 -82.72 -18.86
C LYS A 41 -9.81 -81.31 -19.19
N VAL A 42 -10.24 -81.00 -20.40
CA VAL A 42 -10.58 -79.63 -20.81
C VAL A 42 -11.92 -79.27 -20.12
N GLU A 43 -11.81 -78.28 -19.26
CA GLU A 43 -12.96 -77.66 -18.60
C GLU A 43 -13.16 -76.26 -19.21
N ARG A 44 -14.42 -75.93 -19.41
CA ARG A 44 -14.78 -74.54 -19.78
C ARG A 44 -14.94 -73.73 -18.51
N GLY A 45 -14.15 -72.74 -18.32
CA GLY A 45 -14.27 -71.79 -17.22
C GLY A 45 -14.04 -70.35 -17.75
N ASP A 46 -14.54 -69.41 -16.98
CA ASP A 46 -14.33 -67.97 -17.29
C ASP A 46 -12.87 -67.65 -17.04
N ILE A 47 -12.28 -66.91 -17.98
CA ILE A 47 -10.92 -66.40 -17.87
C ILE A 47 -11.03 -64.97 -17.37
N GLU A 48 -10.74 -64.74 -16.10
CA GLU A 48 -10.55 -63.39 -15.56
C GLU A 48 -9.17 -62.84 -15.99
N ALA A 49 -9.22 -61.85 -16.87
CA ALA A 49 -8.03 -61.09 -17.20
C ALA A 49 -7.88 -59.93 -16.20
N THR A 50 -7.08 -60.10 -15.16
CA THR A 50 -6.72 -59.05 -14.23
C THR A 50 -5.61 -58.20 -14.84
N ILE A 51 -5.92 -56.90 -15.10
CA ILE A 51 -4.95 -55.92 -15.47
C ILE A 51 -4.53 -55.18 -14.19
N SER A 52 -3.29 -55.31 -13.78
CA SER A 52 -2.72 -54.51 -12.70
C SER A 52 -2.01 -53.30 -13.29
N ALA A 53 -2.48 -52.10 -12.92
CA ALA A 53 -1.84 -50.86 -13.25
C ALA A 53 -1.29 -50.21 -11.98
N THR A 54 -0.05 -49.80 -12.01
CA THR A 54 0.58 -48.98 -10.97
C THR A 54 0.62 -47.55 -11.44
N GLY A 55 0.17 -46.61 -10.62
CA GLY A 55 0.19 -45.17 -10.94
C GLY A 55 0.26 -44.35 -9.67
N ASN A 56 0.82 -43.17 -9.75
CA ASN A 56 0.76 -42.18 -8.70
C ASN A 56 -0.51 -41.34 -8.90
N PRO A 57 -1.41 -41.25 -7.90
CA PRO A 57 -2.55 -40.36 -7.98
C PRO A 57 -2.08 -38.89 -7.95
N ASN A 58 -2.35 -38.15 -9.02
CA ASN A 58 -2.15 -36.72 -9.07
C ASN A 58 -3.51 -36.03 -8.94
N ALA A 59 -3.50 -34.88 -8.23
CA ALA A 59 -4.68 -34.05 -8.15
C ALA A 59 -5.05 -33.48 -9.53
N VAL A 60 -6.33 -33.57 -9.91
CA VAL A 60 -6.85 -33.01 -11.18
C VAL A 60 -6.77 -31.49 -11.15
N VAL A 61 -6.91 -30.88 -9.98
CA VAL A 61 -6.77 -29.43 -9.75
C VAL A 61 -5.88 -29.22 -8.54
N THR A 62 -4.76 -28.53 -8.76
CA THR A 62 -3.87 -28.07 -7.67
C THR A 62 -4.15 -26.61 -7.42
N VAL A 63 -4.55 -26.26 -6.21
CA VAL A 63 -4.78 -24.88 -5.79
C VAL A 63 -3.61 -24.43 -4.93
N GLN A 64 -2.94 -23.37 -5.36
CA GLN A 64 -1.89 -22.75 -4.60
C GLN A 64 -2.51 -21.70 -3.66
N VAL A 65 -2.42 -21.90 -2.36
CA VAL A 65 -2.90 -20.97 -1.34
C VAL A 65 -1.70 -20.15 -0.87
N GLY A 66 -1.70 -18.85 -1.17
CA GLY A 66 -0.69 -17.91 -0.72
C GLY A 66 -1.26 -16.93 0.30
N SER A 67 -0.40 -16.44 1.21
CA SER A 67 -0.74 -15.34 2.10
C SER A 67 -0.44 -14.01 1.42
N GLN A 68 -1.30 -13.00 1.59
CA GLN A 68 -1.07 -11.62 1.13
C GLN A 68 -0.07 -10.87 2.02
N VAL A 69 0.14 -11.36 3.25
CA VAL A 69 1.07 -10.79 4.22
C VAL A 69 2.10 -11.83 4.64
N SER A 70 3.34 -11.40 4.88
CA SER A 70 4.42 -12.23 5.37
C SER A 70 4.60 -12.03 6.87
N GLY A 71 4.73 -13.13 7.62
CA GLY A 71 4.91 -13.07 9.06
C GLY A 71 5.21 -14.45 9.65
N ASN A 72 5.57 -14.51 10.93
CA ASN A 72 5.76 -15.74 11.65
C ASN A 72 4.40 -16.40 11.94
N ILE A 73 4.32 -17.72 11.76
CA ILE A 73 3.13 -18.48 12.12
C ILE A 73 3.13 -18.65 13.64
N LYS A 74 2.09 -18.17 14.31
CA LYS A 74 1.89 -18.32 15.74
C LYS A 74 1.22 -19.65 16.09
N GLU A 75 0.24 -20.05 15.30
CA GLU A 75 -0.53 -21.26 15.51
C GLU A 75 -0.85 -21.91 14.15
N LEU A 76 -0.75 -23.23 14.09
CA LEU A 76 -1.09 -24.03 12.92
C LEU A 76 -2.26 -24.96 13.28
N TYR A 77 -3.36 -24.88 12.54
CA TYR A 77 -4.59 -25.67 12.80
C TYR A 77 -4.83 -26.77 11.77
N ALA A 78 -4.01 -26.87 10.73
CA ALA A 78 -4.08 -27.91 9.72
C ALA A 78 -2.68 -28.46 9.45
N ASP A 79 -2.57 -29.80 9.33
CA ASP A 79 -1.34 -30.52 9.04
C ASP A 79 -1.50 -31.30 7.72
N PHE A 80 -0.45 -32.05 7.33
CA PHE A 80 -0.47 -32.87 6.14
C PHE A 80 -1.70 -33.79 6.11
N ASN A 81 -2.30 -33.92 4.94
CA ASN A 81 -3.47 -34.76 4.70
C ASN A 81 -4.74 -34.36 5.50
N THR A 82 -4.78 -33.17 6.10
CA THR A 82 -5.98 -32.68 6.81
C THR A 82 -7.02 -32.19 5.79
N LYS A 83 -8.26 -32.71 5.93
CA LYS A 83 -9.38 -32.23 5.12
C LYS A 83 -9.85 -30.88 5.61
N VAL A 84 -9.69 -29.83 4.77
CA VAL A 84 -10.10 -28.47 5.08
C VAL A 84 -11.31 -28.05 4.25
N LYS A 85 -12.13 -27.15 4.80
CA LYS A 85 -13.30 -26.57 4.13
C LYS A 85 -13.02 -25.12 3.73
N LYS A 86 -13.77 -24.62 2.75
CA LYS A 86 -13.71 -23.19 2.37
C LYS A 86 -14.04 -22.31 3.58
N GLY A 87 -13.16 -21.34 3.88
CA GLY A 87 -13.30 -20.44 5.03
C GLY A 87 -12.79 -20.99 6.36
N GLN A 88 -12.23 -22.22 6.39
CA GLN A 88 -11.64 -22.78 7.59
C GLN A 88 -10.27 -22.11 7.89
N LEU A 89 -10.05 -21.76 9.15
CA LEU A 89 -8.76 -21.24 9.62
C LEU A 89 -7.73 -22.37 9.59
N VAL A 90 -6.66 -22.20 8.81
CA VAL A 90 -5.59 -23.19 8.65
C VAL A 90 -4.32 -22.81 9.40
N ALA A 91 -4.03 -21.51 9.51
CA ALA A 91 -2.89 -20.99 10.26
C ALA A 91 -3.19 -19.58 10.76
N ARG A 92 -2.55 -19.18 11.86
CA ARG A 92 -2.62 -17.85 12.43
C ARG A 92 -1.22 -17.23 12.42
N ILE A 93 -1.09 -16.10 11.75
CA ILE A 93 0.14 -15.31 11.74
C ILE A 93 0.20 -14.51 13.05
N ASP A 94 1.39 -14.29 13.57
CA ASP A 94 1.59 -13.49 14.78
C ASP A 94 1.15 -12.03 14.55
N PRO A 95 0.17 -11.52 15.29
CA PRO A 95 -0.37 -10.19 15.10
C PRO A 95 0.51 -9.07 15.66
N GLU A 96 1.49 -9.36 16.53
CA GLU A 96 2.22 -8.34 17.30
C GLU A 96 2.88 -7.29 16.40
N ILE A 97 3.53 -7.72 15.32
CA ILE A 97 4.17 -6.80 14.35
C ILE A 97 3.13 -5.93 13.63
N PHE A 98 1.96 -6.49 13.32
CA PHE A 98 0.88 -5.76 12.63
C PHE A 98 0.18 -4.79 13.58
N GLU A 99 -0.04 -5.18 14.83
CA GLU A 99 -0.56 -4.30 15.88
C GLU A 99 0.38 -3.13 16.15
N ALA A 100 1.71 -3.37 16.19
CA ALA A 100 2.70 -2.31 16.32
C ALA A 100 2.64 -1.32 15.14
N LYS A 101 2.51 -1.82 13.89
CA LYS A 101 2.34 -0.97 12.70
C LYS A 101 1.06 -0.14 12.74
N VAL A 102 -0.06 -0.74 13.16
CA VAL A 102 -1.34 -0.03 13.33
C VAL A 102 -1.22 1.06 14.40
N ASN A 103 -0.58 0.76 15.54
CA ASN A 103 -0.37 1.74 16.62
C ASN A 103 0.56 2.87 16.17
N GLN A 104 1.60 2.58 15.42
CA GLN A 104 2.47 3.58 14.79
C GLN A 104 1.68 4.49 13.83
N ALA A 105 0.85 3.92 12.96
CA ALA A 105 0.04 4.67 12.01
C ALA A 105 -1.01 5.55 12.73
N LYS A 106 -1.62 5.04 13.82
CA LYS A 106 -2.51 5.83 14.69
C LYS A 106 -1.79 7.01 15.32
N GLY A 107 -0.62 6.79 15.90
CA GLY A 107 0.19 7.86 16.48
C GLY A 107 0.55 8.95 15.46
N ASN A 108 0.93 8.55 14.24
CA ASN A 108 1.18 9.49 13.16
C ASN A 108 -0.08 10.29 12.76
N LEU A 109 -1.24 9.64 12.70
CA LEU A 109 -2.50 10.31 12.40
C LEU A 109 -2.85 11.36 13.47
N GLU A 110 -2.68 11.04 14.75
CA GLU A 110 -2.92 12.01 15.84
C GLU A 110 -1.96 13.20 15.78
N ASN A 111 -0.69 12.98 15.44
CA ASN A 111 0.27 14.07 15.25
C ASN A 111 -0.14 15.02 14.11
N VAL A 112 -0.60 14.48 12.99
CA VAL A 112 -1.05 15.29 11.84
C VAL A 112 -2.37 16.00 12.15
N ARG A 113 -3.27 15.38 12.92
CA ARG A 113 -4.50 16.06 13.42
C ARG A 113 -4.18 17.23 14.34
N ALA A 114 -3.17 17.09 15.21
CA ALA A 114 -2.70 18.20 16.02
C ALA A 114 -2.13 19.34 15.15
N ALA A 115 -1.45 19.02 14.04
CA ALA A 115 -0.99 20.04 13.09
C ALA A 115 -2.15 20.81 12.42
N VAL A 116 -3.28 20.16 12.13
CA VAL A 116 -4.51 20.83 11.66
C VAL A 116 -5.06 21.80 12.69
N LEU A 117 -5.09 21.41 13.98
CA LEU A 117 -5.52 22.29 15.05
C LEU A 117 -4.61 23.53 15.16
N ASN A 118 -3.30 23.35 15.05
CA ASN A 118 -2.33 24.44 15.04
C ASN A 118 -2.56 25.38 13.84
N ALA A 119 -2.77 24.82 12.64
CA ALA A 119 -3.05 25.63 11.44
C ALA A 119 -4.35 26.43 11.58
N ARG A 120 -5.41 25.87 12.20
CA ARG A 120 -6.65 26.59 12.51
C ARG A 120 -6.42 27.74 13.50
N ALA A 121 -5.60 27.52 14.53
CA ALA A 121 -5.24 28.59 15.47
C ALA A 121 -4.46 29.72 14.77
N MET A 122 -3.60 29.38 13.79
CA MET A 122 -2.90 30.40 12.98
C MET A 122 -3.86 31.23 12.13
N ILE A 123 -4.93 30.65 11.59
CA ILE A 123 -5.97 31.40 10.87
C ILE A 123 -6.67 32.35 11.82
N GLN A 124 -7.10 31.91 13.01
CA GLN A 124 -7.73 32.79 13.99
C GLN A 124 -6.83 33.94 14.41
N LYS A 125 -5.53 33.69 14.57
CA LYS A 125 -4.56 34.74 14.84
C LYS A 125 -4.49 35.73 13.66
N ALA A 126 -4.39 35.27 12.44
CA ALA A 126 -4.33 36.12 11.25
C ALA A 126 -5.61 36.95 11.06
N GLU A 127 -6.79 36.41 11.40
CA GLU A 127 -8.06 37.16 11.43
C GLU A 127 -8.04 38.30 12.46
N ALA A 128 -7.48 38.05 13.65
CA ALA A 128 -7.32 39.08 14.66
C ALA A 128 -6.32 40.17 14.19
N ASP A 129 -5.23 39.78 13.52
CA ASP A 129 -4.26 40.70 12.97
C ASP A 129 -4.88 41.59 11.85
N ILE A 130 -5.75 41.02 11.00
CA ILE A 130 -6.55 41.77 10.02
C ILE A 130 -7.47 42.79 10.73
N ALA A 131 -8.18 42.37 11.78
CA ALA A 131 -9.04 43.24 12.52
C ALA A 131 -8.28 44.44 13.14
N ASN A 132 -7.12 44.19 13.73
CA ASN A 132 -6.23 45.21 14.27
C ASN A 132 -5.69 46.16 13.18
N ALA A 133 -5.24 45.62 12.06
CA ALA A 133 -4.75 46.42 10.94
C ALA A 133 -5.88 47.28 10.33
N LYS A 134 -7.08 46.74 10.22
CA LYS A 134 -8.27 47.47 9.76
C LYS A 134 -8.62 48.61 10.70
N ALA A 135 -8.63 48.38 12.01
CA ALA A 135 -8.89 49.42 12.99
C ALA A 135 -7.80 50.56 12.91
N SER A 136 -6.54 50.18 12.75
CA SER A 136 -5.46 51.13 12.55
C SER A 136 -5.62 51.97 11.25
N MET A 137 -6.02 51.32 10.17
CA MET A 137 -6.30 52.01 8.89
C MET A 137 -7.47 52.97 9.01
N GLU A 138 -8.56 52.63 9.69
CA GLU A 138 -9.71 53.55 9.92
C GLU A 138 -9.30 54.70 10.80
N ALA A 139 -8.45 54.49 11.81
CA ALA A 139 -7.92 55.58 12.64
C ALA A 139 -7.06 56.56 11.84
N ALA A 140 -6.15 56.05 10.99
CA ALA A 140 -5.32 56.84 10.12
C ALA A 140 -6.15 57.63 9.09
N LYS A 141 -7.18 57.01 8.52
CA LYS A 141 -8.15 57.68 7.63
C LYS A 141 -8.90 58.81 8.30
N ALA A 142 -9.36 58.62 9.55
CA ALA A 142 -9.99 59.66 10.33
C ALA A 142 -9.05 60.82 10.61
N ASN A 143 -7.75 60.56 10.89
CA ASN A 143 -6.74 61.59 11.06
C ASN A 143 -6.48 62.36 9.77
N ALA A 144 -6.41 61.69 8.62
CA ALA A 144 -6.29 62.37 7.32
C ALA A 144 -7.50 63.23 7.00
N ALA A 145 -8.71 62.75 7.32
CA ALA A 145 -9.93 63.55 7.18
C ALA A 145 -9.92 64.80 8.08
N LYS A 146 -9.48 64.65 9.36
CA LYS A 146 -9.31 65.81 10.27
C LYS A 146 -8.28 66.83 9.73
N ALA A 147 -7.13 66.36 9.24
CA ALA A 147 -6.12 67.23 8.65
C ALA A 147 -6.63 67.95 7.38
N LYS A 148 -7.47 67.28 6.56
CA LYS A 148 -8.10 67.87 5.39
C LYS A 148 -9.04 69.03 5.78
N VAL A 149 -9.80 68.86 6.84
CA VAL A 149 -10.68 69.94 7.37
C VAL A 149 -9.82 71.13 7.87
N ALA A 150 -8.70 70.86 8.56
CA ALA A 150 -7.80 71.92 9.02
C ALA A 150 -7.17 72.71 7.86
N VAL A 151 -6.81 72.07 6.76
CA VAL A 151 -6.35 72.70 5.55
C VAL A 151 -7.44 73.61 4.97
N LEU A 152 -8.69 73.13 4.89
CA LEU A 152 -9.80 73.91 4.35
C LEU A 152 -10.11 75.15 5.21
N ASP A 153 -10.08 75.01 6.53
CA ASP A 153 -10.23 76.17 7.46
C ASP A 153 -9.10 77.18 7.29
N ALA A 154 -7.86 76.71 7.26
CA ALA A 154 -6.69 77.58 7.02
C ALA A 154 -6.73 78.28 5.64
N GLN A 155 -7.22 77.61 4.60
CA GLN A 155 -7.40 78.16 3.27
C GLN A 155 -8.41 79.33 3.25
N ILE A 156 -9.55 79.12 3.95
CA ILE A 156 -10.61 80.15 4.09
C ILE A 156 -10.06 81.37 4.83
N LYS A 157 -9.32 81.19 5.94
CA LYS A 157 -8.70 82.21 6.72
C LYS A 157 -7.64 82.98 5.91
N LEU A 158 -6.78 82.26 5.19
CA LEU A 158 -5.78 82.83 4.33
C LEU A 158 -6.42 83.77 3.24
N LYS A 159 -7.46 83.23 2.56
CA LYS A 159 -8.21 83.96 1.55
C LYS A 159 -8.78 85.30 2.11
N SER A 160 -9.41 85.22 3.31
CA SER A 160 -9.91 86.42 4.00
C SER A 160 -8.80 87.39 4.33
N ARG A 161 -7.63 86.91 4.84
CA ARG A 161 -6.50 87.78 5.17
C ARG A 161 -5.87 88.40 3.91
N ILE A 162 -5.76 87.74 2.81
CA ILE A 162 -5.31 88.29 1.53
C ILE A 162 -6.22 89.45 1.06
N ASN A 163 -7.55 89.29 1.19
CA ASN A 163 -8.50 90.36 0.81
C ASN A 163 -8.38 91.57 1.73
N LEU A 164 -8.32 91.38 3.03
CA LEU A 164 -8.15 92.46 4.02
C LEU A 164 -6.79 93.22 3.82
N PHE A 165 -5.71 92.51 3.48
CA PHE A 165 -4.42 93.12 3.15
C PHE A 165 -4.53 93.99 1.91
N LYS A 166 -5.23 93.56 0.87
CA LYS A 166 -5.48 94.36 -0.34
C LYS A 166 -6.25 95.63 -0.06
N GLU A 167 -7.15 95.61 0.94
CA GLU A 167 -7.92 96.78 1.36
C GLU A 167 -7.19 97.62 2.38
N GLY A 168 -5.94 97.26 2.74
CA GLY A 168 -5.13 98.06 3.73
C GLY A 168 -5.51 97.82 5.17
N GLY A 169 -6.33 96.85 5.46
CA GLY A 169 -6.90 96.59 6.81
C GLY A 169 -6.01 95.70 7.73
N ILE A 170 -4.93 95.08 7.23
CA ILE A 170 -3.99 94.30 8.05
C ILE A 170 -2.53 94.50 7.55
N SER A 171 -1.58 94.06 8.39
CA SER A 171 -0.16 94.07 8.09
C SER A 171 0.26 92.94 7.11
N ALA A 172 1.43 93.16 6.42
CA ALA A 172 2.01 92.04 5.64
C ALA A 172 2.39 90.85 6.48
N GLU A 173 2.83 91.05 7.74
CA GLU A 173 3.13 90.01 8.72
C GLU A 173 1.94 89.13 9.00
N ASP A 174 0.73 89.71 9.19
CA ASP A 174 -0.49 88.96 9.42
C ASP A 174 -0.89 88.07 8.24
N ARG A 175 -0.69 88.59 6.98
CA ARG A 175 -0.89 87.81 5.76
C ARG A 175 0.08 86.66 5.68
N ASP A 176 1.37 86.88 5.92
CA ASP A 176 2.45 85.89 5.82
C ASP A 176 2.33 84.85 6.91
N SER A 177 1.89 85.20 8.12
CA SER A 177 1.55 84.27 9.20
C SER A 177 0.39 83.31 8.82
N ALA A 178 -0.63 83.89 8.14
CA ALA A 178 -1.77 83.05 7.68
C ALA A 178 -1.31 82.14 6.53
N GLN A 179 -0.43 82.56 5.66
CA GLN A 179 0.17 81.70 4.63
C GLN A 179 1.00 80.54 5.23
N ALA A 180 1.87 80.88 6.20
CA ALA A 180 2.66 79.84 6.90
C ALA A 180 1.79 78.80 7.61
N THR A 181 0.66 79.26 8.20
CA THR A 181 -0.31 78.38 8.85
C THR A 181 -0.95 77.43 7.82
N TYR A 182 -1.34 77.96 6.65
CA TYR A 182 -1.88 77.15 5.58
C TYR A 182 -0.88 76.11 5.08
N ASP A 183 0.37 76.51 4.79
CA ASP A 183 1.43 75.62 4.31
C ASP A 183 1.77 74.55 5.33
N SER A 184 1.80 74.90 6.62
CA SER A 184 1.95 73.92 7.71
C SER A 184 0.82 72.90 7.75
N ASN A 185 -0.45 73.29 7.59
CA ASN A 185 -1.57 72.38 7.54
C ASN A 185 -1.56 71.51 6.28
N VAL A 186 -1.10 72.01 5.12
CA VAL A 186 -0.93 71.22 3.92
C VAL A 186 0.13 70.13 4.15
N ALA A 187 1.26 70.49 4.75
CA ALA A 187 2.32 69.50 5.08
C ALA A 187 1.76 68.43 6.11
N ALA A 188 0.96 68.86 7.10
CA ALA A 188 0.35 67.96 8.02
C ALA A 188 -0.67 66.99 7.35
N LEU A 189 -1.42 67.43 6.35
CA LEU A 189 -2.32 66.63 5.56
C LEU A 189 -1.54 65.59 4.74
N GLU A 190 -0.44 65.97 4.08
CA GLU A 190 0.37 65.03 3.32
C GLU A 190 1.01 63.97 4.24
N ALA A 191 1.47 64.35 5.43
CA ALA A 191 1.94 63.40 6.44
C ALA A 191 0.83 62.42 6.88
N ALA A 192 -0.40 62.95 7.12
CA ALA A 192 -1.53 62.11 7.51
C ALA A 192 -1.96 61.14 6.39
N LYS A 193 -1.93 61.56 5.12
CA LYS A 193 -2.18 60.67 3.96
C LYS A 193 -1.09 59.60 3.82
N ALA A 194 0.16 59.96 4.00
CA ALA A 194 1.24 58.96 4.00
C ALA A 194 1.05 57.90 5.08
N GLN A 195 0.57 58.32 6.28
CA GLN A 195 0.24 57.42 7.38
C GLN A 195 -0.97 56.50 7.05
N GLU A 196 -2.02 57.04 6.39
CA GLU A 196 -3.16 56.29 5.91
C GLU A 196 -2.70 55.24 4.88
N GLN A 197 -1.84 55.61 3.93
CA GLN A 197 -1.30 54.68 2.94
C GLN A 197 -0.44 53.59 3.57
N ALA A 198 0.39 53.92 4.57
CA ALA A 198 1.17 52.93 5.32
C ALA A 198 0.27 51.92 6.06
N ALA A 199 -0.81 52.40 6.70
CA ALA A 199 -1.79 51.55 7.37
C ALA A 199 -2.55 50.64 6.37
N GLN A 200 -2.83 51.15 5.16
CA GLN A 200 -3.43 50.38 4.09
C GLN A 200 -2.52 49.23 3.61
N PHE A 201 -1.22 49.48 3.49
CA PHE A 201 -0.25 48.43 3.18
C PHE A 201 -0.14 47.39 4.29
N SER A 202 -0.17 47.82 5.55
CA SER A 202 -0.20 46.91 6.71
C SER A 202 -1.43 45.98 6.67
N LEU A 203 -2.60 46.53 6.33
CA LEU A 203 -3.83 45.70 6.18
C LEU A 203 -3.68 44.66 5.05
N ARG A 204 -3.13 45.05 3.89
CA ARG A 204 -2.86 44.14 2.78
C ARG A 204 -1.88 43.03 3.17
N ALA A 205 -0.83 43.37 3.93
CA ALA A 205 0.12 42.37 4.44
C ALA A 205 -0.53 41.39 5.38
N ALA A 206 -1.40 41.86 6.30
CA ALA A 206 -2.17 40.96 7.18
C ALA A 206 -3.13 40.04 6.39
N GLN A 207 -3.76 40.54 5.34
CA GLN A 207 -4.62 39.74 4.45
C GLN A 207 -3.82 38.67 3.72
N ALA A 208 -2.65 39.00 3.17
CA ALA A 208 -1.78 38.04 2.53
C ALA A 208 -1.30 36.95 3.51
N GLN A 209 -1.00 37.33 4.76
CA GLN A 209 -0.63 36.36 5.79
C GLN A 209 -1.77 35.41 6.15
N HIS A 210 -3.02 35.87 6.13
CA HIS A 210 -4.21 35.04 6.31
C HIS A 210 -4.36 34.02 5.16
N GLU A 211 -4.14 34.40 3.91
CA GLU A 211 -4.17 33.45 2.78
C GLU A 211 -3.08 32.38 2.91
N VAL A 212 -1.89 32.75 3.40
CA VAL A 212 -0.83 31.77 3.69
C VAL A 212 -1.28 30.78 4.77
N ALA A 213 -1.96 31.26 5.84
CA ALA A 213 -2.48 30.38 6.89
C ALA A 213 -3.56 29.43 6.37
N ILE A 214 -4.43 29.88 5.47
CA ILE A 214 -5.42 29.00 4.79
C ILE A 214 -4.74 27.93 3.97
N ALA A 215 -3.70 28.28 3.20
CA ALA A 215 -2.95 27.32 2.41
C ALA A 215 -2.23 26.27 3.30
N GLN A 216 -1.71 26.70 4.45
CA GLN A 216 -1.13 25.78 5.45
C GLN A 216 -2.17 24.83 6.03
N LEU A 217 -3.39 25.29 6.31
CA LEU A 217 -4.49 24.43 6.74
C LEU A 217 -4.81 23.38 5.68
N ALA A 218 -4.97 23.79 4.42
CA ALA A 218 -5.25 22.86 3.32
C ALA A 218 -4.15 21.78 3.17
N SER A 219 -2.88 22.16 3.34
CA SER A 219 -1.75 21.23 3.34
C SER A 219 -1.83 20.25 4.51
N ALA A 220 -2.12 20.72 5.73
CA ALA A 220 -2.27 19.88 6.91
C ALA A 220 -3.45 18.90 6.76
N GLU A 221 -4.59 19.32 6.20
CA GLU A 221 -5.74 18.45 5.93
C GLU A 221 -5.43 17.39 4.86
N ALA A 222 -4.63 17.72 3.84
CA ALA A 222 -4.15 16.76 2.87
C ALA A 222 -3.27 15.67 3.53
N GLN A 223 -2.41 16.05 4.47
CA GLN A 223 -1.59 15.12 5.25
C GLN A 223 -2.43 14.19 6.14
N VAL A 224 -3.54 14.70 6.72
CA VAL A 224 -4.48 13.85 7.46
C VAL A 224 -5.06 12.77 6.54
N LYS A 225 -5.53 13.13 5.35
CA LYS A 225 -6.07 12.16 4.37
C LYS A 225 -5.03 11.10 3.99
N GLN A 226 -3.77 11.51 3.81
CA GLN A 226 -2.66 10.60 3.54
C GLN A 226 -2.43 9.63 4.71
N SER A 227 -2.36 10.14 5.95
CA SER A 227 -2.16 9.32 7.15
C SER A 227 -3.33 8.38 7.42
N GLU A 228 -4.57 8.79 7.12
CA GLU A 228 -5.75 7.91 7.17
C GLU A 228 -5.69 6.78 6.14
N ALA A 229 -5.16 7.04 4.94
CA ALA A 229 -4.94 6.00 3.93
C ALA A 229 -3.87 4.99 4.40
N VAL A 230 -2.77 5.47 5.00
CA VAL A 230 -1.72 4.60 5.58
C VAL A 230 -2.29 3.76 6.73
N LEU A 231 -3.11 4.36 7.60
CA LEU A 231 -3.75 3.61 8.68
C LEU A 231 -4.68 2.52 8.14
N ARG A 232 -5.50 2.81 7.12
CA ARG A 232 -6.36 1.79 6.47
C ARG A 232 -5.51 0.67 5.86
N GLN A 233 -4.38 1.00 5.23
CA GLN A 233 -3.47 -0.01 4.67
C GLN A 233 -2.85 -0.89 5.76
N ALA A 234 -2.56 -0.33 6.94
CA ALA A 234 -2.01 -1.09 8.06
C ALA A 234 -3.04 -2.00 8.76
N GLN A 235 -4.35 -1.77 8.55
CA GLN A 235 -5.46 -2.54 9.13
C GLN A 235 -5.93 -3.70 8.25
N ILE A 236 -5.49 -3.75 6.98
CA ILE A 236 -5.77 -4.85 6.04
C ILE A 236 -4.78 -5.98 6.26
#